data_2954eaaff0ae79ccab4b4463701b8256
#
_entry.id   2954eaaff0ae79ccab4b4463701b8256
#
_cell.length_a   1.000
_cell.length_b   1.000
_cell.length_c   1.000
_cell.angle_alpha   90.00
_cell.angle_beta   90.00
_cell.angle_gamma   90.00
#
_symmetry.space_group_name_H-M   'P 1'
#
loop_
_entity.id
_entity.type
_entity.pdbx_description
1 polymer ?
#
loop_
_entity_poly.entity_id
_entity_poly.type
_entity_poly.pdbx_seq_one_letter_code
_entity_poly.pdbx_strand_id
1 'polypeptide(L)'
;KIISADFHAFLSKELSDFEKKSGIKLTNSFVKSYISSPYEQSIKKTISPMEALWDFILNISYFFNKEDLSTKGIVFTPQNVANELINIVDSKYLHAHAKVLDPAVGSGGLLIAYLDKLLESDPTIDLQKFVSNNLYGIDTVPENVLAAKCALLIFLELHGVDSADINLYEADSLMLTDSNIRKQLIGKMDLIIGNPPYVRAKKIPKIYRLQLREKWASVISGMTDLYIPFFALGNQMLKEVGQIVYITPNSYLSSVNGRKLRKYLLTNFNEINVYSSKAEQKFGKKIMTYSAITSLYKYRSKEIKLNYITSDEKNKIIINSEESPWRLLNKRDSTIIYKLENAFTNLSELNLKNGIATQRNDIYIIDSTSPINNFYIKDNSKIEKNITRPFVFPNKSTFKRLRIIFPYKWDPIAHKNVVIPEEEFKNSYPNAYRYLLSKKEELLKRASDSNTWYAYGRSQGLQNQGPRLYIPYMGYKVHTFLSLSDKELFAAGYAIFSKNIELLKLIKRIFESPIFTFYLLKVSKPYSSNYYSMSKNILKNFSVPTSFDSTLLTMSSSELVRSLYNISESDYEYIMRSIE
;
A
#
# COMPACT_ATOMS: atom_id res chain seq x y z
N LYS A 1 2.27 -24.36 21.09
CA LYS A 1 3.56 -23.79 21.51
C LYS A 1 3.50 -23.43 22.99
N ILE A 2 4.61 -23.63 23.73
CA ILE A 2 4.68 -23.25 25.15
C ILE A 2 4.83 -21.72 25.21
N ILE A 3 3.92 -21.06 25.92
CA ILE A 3 3.98 -19.63 26.19
C ILE A 3 5.18 -19.35 27.13
N SER A 4 5.94 -18.31 26.84
CA SER A 4 7.16 -18.02 27.61
C SER A 4 6.85 -17.55 29.04
N ALA A 5 7.77 -17.82 29.98
CA ALA A 5 7.68 -17.31 31.34
C ALA A 5 7.67 -15.76 31.37
N ASP A 6 8.40 -15.13 30.44
CA ASP A 6 8.43 -13.67 30.31
C ASP A 6 7.05 -13.10 29.94
N PHE A 7 6.28 -13.79 29.07
CA PHE A 7 4.93 -13.37 28.77
C PHE A 7 3.99 -13.57 29.95
N HIS A 8 4.13 -14.65 30.70
CA HIS A 8 3.33 -14.85 31.93
C HIS A 8 3.58 -13.74 32.96
N ALA A 9 4.84 -13.35 33.17
CA ALA A 9 5.18 -12.23 34.07
C ALA A 9 4.63 -10.89 33.54
N PHE A 10 4.73 -10.65 32.23
CA PHE A 10 4.17 -9.48 31.59
C PHE A 10 2.64 -9.44 31.73
N LEU A 11 1.94 -10.54 31.43
CA LEU A 11 0.50 -10.66 31.55
C LEU A 11 0.02 -10.44 33.00
N SER A 12 0.71 -11.02 33.99
CA SER A 12 0.43 -10.80 35.40
C SER A 12 0.46 -9.32 35.78
N LYS A 13 1.47 -8.60 35.29
CA LYS A 13 1.57 -7.15 35.51
C LYS A 13 0.40 -6.40 34.88
N GLU A 14 0.07 -6.68 33.62
CA GLU A 14 -1.03 -5.96 32.93
C GLU A 14 -2.39 -6.25 33.56
N LEU A 15 -2.64 -7.48 34.05
CA LEU A 15 -3.85 -7.82 34.83
C LEU A 15 -3.91 -7.06 36.16
N SER A 16 -2.80 -6.99 36.88
CA SER A 16 -2.71 -6.21 38.13
C SER A 16 -2.91 -4.71 37.88
N ASP A 17 -2.38 -4.19 36.78
CA ASP A 17 -2.59 -2.78 36.37
C ASP A 17 -4.05 -2.51 35.97
N PHE A 18 -4.74 -3.50 35.37
CA PHE A 18 -6.18 -3.43 35.14
C PHE A 18 -6.96 -3.28 36.45
N GLU A 19 -6.73 -4.18 37.43
CA GLU A 19 -7.39 -4.10 38.77
C GLU A 19 -7.17 -2.72 39.40
N LYS A 20 -5.93 -2.23 39.37
CA LYS A 20 -5.55 -0.94 39.93
C LYS A 20 -6.23 0.23 39.26
N LYS A 21 -6.31 0.26 37.94
CA LYS A 21 -6.91 1.35 37.16
C LYS A 21 -8.44 1.34 37.22
N SER A 22 -9.06 0.17 37.08
CA SER A 22 -10.51 0.00 37.04
C SER A 22 -11.17 0.10 38.41
N GLY A 23 -10.44 -0.18 39.49
CA GLY A 23 -11.00 -0.35 40.82
C GLY A 23 -11.77 -1.67 41.02
N ILE A 24 -11.65 -2.60 40.08
CA ILE A 24 -12.35 -3.91 40.11
C ILE A 24 -11.33 -5.00 40.39
N LYS A 25 -11.63 -5.86 41.38
CA LYS A 25 -10.84 -7.04 41.67
C LYS A 25 -11.35 -8.21 40.84
N LEU A 26 -10.49 -8.78 40.00
CA LEU A 26 -10.84 -9.92 39.15
C LEU A 26 -11.10 -11.19 39.95
N THR A 27 -12.23 -11.82 39.71
CA THR A 27 -12.68 -13.04 40.43
C THR A 27 -12.65 -14.29 39.57
N ASN A 28 -12.70 -14.13 38.23
CA ASN A 28 -12.66 -15.26 37.31
C ASN A 28 -11.41 -16.13 37.56
N SER A 29 -11.63 -17.42 37.84
CA SER A 29 -10.58 -18.34 38.26
C SER A 29 -9.44 -18.51 37.26
N PHE A 30 -9.77 -18.50 35.95
CA PHE A 30 -8.76 -18.59 34.88
C PHE A 30 -7.89 -17.33 34.85
N VAL A 31 -8.48 -16.15 34.80
CA VAL A 31 -7.73 -14.88 34.76
C VAL A 31 -6.91 -14.71 36.02
N LYS A 32 -7.49 -14.99 37.18
CA LYS A 32 -6.85 -14.91 38.49
C LYS A 32 -5.62 -15.82 38.62
N SER A 33 -5.60 -16.97 37.95
CA SER A 33 -4.46 -17.88 37.97
C SER A 33 -3.17 -17.29 37.38
N TYR A 34 -3.28 -16.23 36.61
CA TYR A 34 -2.14 -15.48 36.05
C TYR A 34 -1.67 -14.30 36.90
N ILE A 35 -2.42 -13.91 37.94
CA ILE A 35 -2.03 -12.80 38.84
C ILE A 35 -1.12 -13.35 39.94
N SER A 36 0.19 -13.11 39.84
CA SER A 36 1.22 -13.64 40.75
C SER A 36 1.24 -12.93 42.12
N SER A 37 0.78 -11.69 42.21
CA SER A 37 0.75 -10.89 43.44
C SER A 37 -0.54 -10.06 43.44
N PRO A 38 -1.59 -10.52 44.15
CA PRO A 38 -2.81 -9.75 44.27
C PRO A 38 -2.53 -8.40 44.98
N TYR A 39 -3.04 -7.34 44.42
CA TYR A 39 -2.90 -6.00 44.96
C TYR A 39 -3.68 -5.86 46.29
N GLU A 40 -2.98 -5.64 47.40
CA GLU A 40 -3.60 -5.61 48.77
C GLU A 40 -4.02 -4.21 49.23
N GLN A 41 -3.64 -3.13 48.53
CA GLN A 41 -4.02 -1.77 48.92
C GLN A 41 -5.39 -1.34 48.43
N SER A 42 -6.00 -0.35 49.11
CA SER A 42 -7.28 0.21 48.68
C SER A 42 -7.22 0.76 47.27
N ILE A 43 -7.93 0.10 46.37
CA ILE A 43 -7.95 0.40 44.93
C ILE A 43 -8.71 1.68 44.71
N LYS A 44 -8.04 2.75 44.26
CA LYS A 44 -8.72 3.97 43.77
C LYS A 44 -8.92 3.86 42.26
N LYS A 45 -10.17 3.79 41.84
CA LYS A 45 -10.54 3.88 40.43
C LYS A 45 -9.98 5.15 39.79
N THR A 46 -9.23 5.01 38.69
CA THR A 46 -8.64 6.14 37.96
C THR A 46 -9.32 6.35 36.60
N ILE A 47 -9.81 5.28 35.98
CA ILE A 47 -10.52 5.29 34.69
C ILE A 47 -11.72 4.32 34.75
N SER A 48 -12.58 4.34 33.74
CA SER A 48 -13.69 3.38 33.67
C SER A 48 -13.19 1.95 33.45
N PRO A 49 -13.94 0.91 33.88
CA PRO A 49 -13.54 -0.49 33.68
C PRO A 49 -13.33 -0.84 32.20
N MET A 50 -14.16 -0.30 31.31
CA MET A 50 -14.02 -0.51 29.86
C MET A 50 -12.77 0.18 29.29
N GLU A 51 -12.43 1.38 29.74
CA GLU A 51 -11.15 2.05 29.38
C GLU A 51 -9.95 1.23 29.86
N ALA A 52 -10.01 0.68 31.09
CA ALA A 52 -8.96 -0.18 31.62
C ALA A 52 -8.82 -1.49 30.82
N LEU A 53 -9.93 -2.07 30.35
CA LEU A 53 -9.91 -3.23 29.47
C LEU A 53 -9.27 -2.90 28.10
N TRP A 54 -9.56 -1.74 27.53
CA TRP A 54 -8.92 -1.30 26.30
C TRP A 54 -7.43 -1.02 26.48
N ASP A 55 -7.03 -0.42 27.62
CA ASP A 55 -5.61 -0.27 27.96
C ASP A 55 -4.91 -1.64 28.02
N PHE A 56 -5.51 -2.62 28.70
CA PHE A 56 -4.99 -3.99 28.76
C PHE A 56 -4.80 -4.57 27.34
N ILE A 57 -5.84 -4.54 26.50
CA ILE A 57 -5.82 -5.07 25.13
C ILE A 57 -4.67 -4.45 24.30
N LEU A 58 -4.49 -3.12 24.38
CA LEU A 58 -3.49 -2.40 23.61
C LEU A 58 -2.08 -2.60 24.14
N ASN A 59 -1.93 -2.70 25.46
CA ASN A 59 -0.63 -2.87 26.13
C ASN A 59 0.02 -4.21 25.80
N ILE A 60 -0.73 -5.23 25.40
CA ILE A 60 -0.16 -6.51 24.90
C ILE A 60 0.84 -6.27 23.77
N SER A 61 0.64 -5.20 22.98
CA SER A 61 1.57 -4.81 21.91
C SER A 61 3.00 -4.51 22.40
N TYR A 62 3.17 -4.07 23.64
CA TYR A 62 4.47 -3.73 24.20
C TYR A 62 5.35 -4.94 24.54
N PHE A 63 4.75 -6.12 24.63
CA PHE A 63 5.50 -7.36 24.79
C PHE A 63 6.34 -7.68 23.56
N PHE A 64 5.84 -7.38 22.36
CA PHE A 64 6.47 -7.73 21.09
C PHE A 64 7.52 -6.69 20.67
N ASN A 65 8.68 -7.15 20.23
CA ASN A 65 9.70 -6.29 19.66
C ASN A 65 9.33 -5.86 18.20
N LYS A 66 10.07 -4.89 17.65
CA LYS A 66 9.81 -4.38 16.29
C LYS A 66 9.96 -5.44 15.20
N GLU A 67 10.84 -6.42 15.40
CA GLU A 67 11.06 -7.50 14.45
C GLU A 67 9.87 -8.46 14.45
N ASP A 68 9.39 -8.87 15.62
CA ASP A 68 8.18 -9.67 15.77
C ASP A 68 6.97 -9.00 15.12
N LEU A 69 6.72 -7.74 15.45
CA LEU A 69 5.61 -6.98 14.86
C LEU A 69 5.69 -6.95 13.33
N SER A 70 6.88 -6.83 12.77
CA SER A 70 7.06 -6.68 11.32
C SER A 70 7.09 -8.01 10.56
N THR A 71 7.55 -9.11 11.17
CA THR A 71 7.67 -10.44 10.55
C THR A 71 6.40 -11.26 10.71
N LYS A 72 5.75 -11.16 11.87
CA LYS A 72 4.46 -11.80 12.16
C LYS A 72 3.26 -10.95 11.67
N GLY A 73 3.52 -9.68 11.30
CA GLY A 73 2.47 -8.75 10.85
C GLY A 73 1.48 -8.36 11.94
N ILE A 74 1.88 -8.46 13.21
CA ILE A 74 1.03 -8.13 14.35
C ILE A 74 0.69 -6.65 14.33
N VAL A 75 -0.59 -6.32 14.22
CA VAL A 75 -1.11 -4.95 14.28
C VAL A 75 -2.26 -4.94 15.27
N PHE A 76 -2.10 -4.21 16.38
CA PHE A 76 -3.16 -4.03 17.37
C PHE A 76 -4.10 -2.91 16.93
N THR A 77 -5.39 -3.18 17.04
CA THR A 77 -6.43 -2.26 16.59
C THR A 77 -6.84 -1.32 17.73
N PRO A 78 -6.58 0.00 17.62
CA PRO A 78 -7.05 0.95 18.63
C PRO A 78 -8.58 0.95 18.74
N GLN A 79 -9.10 1.27 19.93
CA GLN A 79 -10.54 1.27 20.23
C GLN A 79 -11.37 2.06 19.21
N ASN A 80 -10.93 3.26 18.87
CA ASN A 80 -11.63 4.10 17.91
C ASN A 80 -11.69 3.50 16.50
N VAL A 81 -10.66 2.76 16.08
CA VAL A 81 -10.62 2.05 14.80
C VAL A 81 -11.50 0.79 14.86
N ALA A 82 -11.47 0.07 15.98
CA ALA A 82 -12.35 -1.07 16.20
C ALA A 82 -13.82 -0.65 16.14
N ASN A 83 -14.18 0.44 16.82
CA ASN A 83 -15.54 0.98 16.82
C ASN A 83 -15.96 1.47 15.43
N GLU A 84 -15.05 2.11 14.67
CA GLU A 84 -15.32 2.51 13.28
C GLU A 84 -15.65 1.28 12.41
N LEU A 85 -14.90 0.18 12.56
CA LEU A 85 -15.14 -1.06 11.83
C LEU A 85 -16.46 -1.70 12.23
N ILE A 86 -16.75 -1.79 13.52
CA ILE A 86 -17.98 -2.42 14.04
C ILE A 86 -19.23 -1.59 13.69
N ASN A 87 -19.15 -0.27 13.60
CA ASN A 87 -20.26 0.56 13.14
C ASN A 87 -20.68 0.31 11.69
N ILE A 88 -19.83 -0.36 10.90
CA ILE A 88 -20.13 -0.78 9.52
C ILE A 88 -20.85 -2.12 9.47
N VAL A 89 -20.84 -2.88 10.57
CA VAL A 89 -21.57 -4.15 10.67
C VAL A 89 -23.08 -3.89 10.52
N ASP A 90 -23.72 -4.63 9.63
CA ASP A 90 -25.16 -4.54 9.41
C ASP A 90 -25.91 -4.99 10.69
N SER A 91 -26.87 -4.18 11.13
CA SER A 91 -27.67 -4.45 12.35
C SER A 91 -28.34 -5.83 12.39
N LYS A 92 -28.62 -6.42 11.21
CA LYS A 92 -29.14 -7.79 11.11
C LYS A 92 -28.17 -8.87 11.63
N TYR A 93 -26.91 -8.54 11.90
CA TYR A 93 -25.94 -9.45 12.53
C TYR A 93 -25.67 -9.11 14.01
N LEU A 94 -26.43 -8.17 14.59
CA LEU A 94 -26.38 -7.81 16.01
C LEU A 94 -27.55 -8.48 16.76
N HIS A 95 -27.53 -9.81 16.87
CA HIS A 95 -28.55 -10.60 17.54
C HIS A 95 -27.99 -11.92 18.12
N ALA A 96 -28.73 -12.55 19.04
CA ALA A 96 -28.32 -13.70 19.83
C ALA A 96 -27.91 -14.97 19.04
N HIS A 97 -28.21 -15.05 17.74
CA HIS A 97 -27.93 -16.23 16.92
C HIS A 97 -26.88 -16.00 15.85
N ALA A 98 -26.36 -14.79 15.71
CA ALA A 98 -25.33 -14.47 14.73
C ALA A 98 -24.01 -15.15 15.11
N LYS A 99 -23.43 -15.94 14.18
CA LYS A 99 -22.09 -16.53 14.35
C LYS A 99 -21.04 -15.60 13.81
N VAL A 100 -20.10 -15.22 14.66
CA VAL A 100 -19.08 -14.21 14.39
C VAL A 100 -17.68 -14.80 14.53
N LEU A 101 -16.81 -14.50 13.57
CA LEU A 101 -15.43 -14.94 13.56
C LEU A 101 -14.48 -13.76 13.32
N ASP A 102 -13.42 -13.70 14.12
CA ASP A 102 -12.19 -12.96 13.78
C ASP A 102 -11.07 -13.95 13.44
N PRO A 103 -10.64 -14.07 12.16
CA PRO A 103 -9.61 -15.02 11.75
C PRO A 103 -8.17 -14.57 12.05
N ALA A 104 -7.97 -13.42 12.68
CA ALA A 104 -6.69 -12.88 13.11
C ALA A 104 -6.87 -12.06 14.40
N VAL A 105 -7.37 -12.73 15.44
CA VAL A 105 -8.01 -12.11 16.61
C VAL A 105 -7.11 -11.19 17.43
N GLY A 106 -5.78 -11.32 17.33
CA GLY A 106 -4.83 -10.55 18.12
C GLY A 106 -5.14 -10.66 19.62
N SER A 107 -5.17 -9.53 20.32
CA SER A 107 -5.55 -9.43 21.74
C SER A 107 -7.07 -9.34 21.99
N GLY A 108 -7.91 -9.56 20.97
CA GLY A 108 -9.37 -9.65 21.11
C GLY A 108 -10.14 -8.33 20.93
N GLY A 109 -9.48 -7.24 20.59
CA GLY A 109 -10.11 -5.92 20.56
C GLY A 109 -11.35 -5.80 19.66
N LEU A 110 -11.35 -6.43 18.46
CA LEU A 110 -12.53 -6.40 17.57
C LEU A 110 -13.70 -7.23 18.12
N LEU A 111 -13.42 -8.35 18.78
CA LEU A 111 -14.46 -9.16 19.41
C LEU A 111 -15.09 -8.41 20.59
N ILE A 112 -14.29 -7.70 21.40
CA ILE A 112 -14.78 -6.84 22.50
C ILE A 112 -15.65 -5.70 21.94
N ALA A 113 -15.19 -5.00 20.90
CA ALA A 113 -15.98 -3.95 20.26
C ALA A 113 -17.31 -4.47 19.70
N TYR A 114 -17.31 -5.69 19.13
CA TYR A 114 -18.53 -6.32 18.64
C TYR A 114 -19.50 -6.66 19.79
N LEU A 115 -19.01 -7.24 20.89
CA LEU A 115 -19.83 -7.56 22.05
C LEU A 115 -20.44 -6.32 22.71
N ASP A 116 -19.67 -5.25 22.81
CA ASP A 116 -20.13 -3.96 23.32
C ASP A 116 -21.27 -3.41 22.45
N LYS A 117 -21.11 -3.43 21.13
CA LYS A 117 -22.13 -3.02 20.16
C LYS A 117 -23.37 -3.93 20.17
N LEU A 118 -23.17 -5.24 20.36
CA LEU A 118 -24.25 -6.22 20.48
C LEU A 118 -25.12 -5.92 21.69
N LEU A 119 -24.51 -5.62 22.85
CA LEU A 119 -25.24 -5.26 24.09
C LEU A 119 -25.91 -3.89 23.99
N GLU A 120 -25.31 -2.92 23.26
CA GLU A 120 -26.00 -1.67 22.95
C GLU A 120 -27.27 -1.90 22.13
N SER A 121 -27.24 -2.86 21.20
CA SER A 121 -28.37 -3.19 20.32
C SER A 121 -29.46 -4.00 21.04
N ASP A 122 -29.05 -4.93 21.88
CA ASP A 122 -29.96 -5.79 22.67
C ASP A 122 -29.35 -6.14 24.05
N PRO A 123 -29.64 -5.33 25.08
CA PRO A 123 -29.14 -5.58 26.44
C PRO A 123 -29.64 -6.87 27.08
N THR A 124 -30.62 -7.56 26.49
CA THR A 124 -31.22 -8.78 27.03
C THR A 124 -30.55 -10.07 26.61
N ILE A 125 -29.50 -9.96 25.76
CA ILE A 125 -28.78 -11.12 25.25
C ILE A 125 -28.11 -11.89 26.38
N ASP A 126 -28.31 -13.20 26.40
CA ASP A 126 -27.54 -14.14 27.21
C ASP A 126 -26.10 -14.19 26.70
N LEU A 127 -25.27 -13.34 27.32
CA LEU A 127 -23.89 -13.11 26.90
C LEU A 127 -23.03 -14.38 27.07
N GLN A 128 -23.27 -15.18 28.13
CA GLN A 128 -22.58 -16.45 28.36
C GLN A 128 -22.85 -17.42 27.20
N LYS A 129 -24.12 -17.60 26.85
CA LYS A 129 -24.54 -18.48 25.76
C LYS A 129 -24.05 -18.00 24.40
N PHE A 130 -24.09 -16.67 24.18
CA PHE A 130 -23.61 -16.08 22.93
C PHE A 130 -22.12 -16.34 22.73
N VAL A 131 -21.29 -16.04 23.71
CA VAL A 131 -19.84 -16.22 23.63
C VAL A 131 -19.46 -17.68 23.46
N SER A 132 -20.14 -18.59 24.20
CA SER A 132 -19.85 -20.01 24.13
C SER A 132 -20.22 -20.68 22.80
N ASN A 133 -21.24 -20.18 22.09
CA ASN A 133 -21.79 -20.87 20.92
C ASN A 133 -21.59 -20.13 19.60
N ASN A 134 -21.36 -18.83 19.64
CA ASN A 134 -21.46 -17.97 18.45
C ASN A 134 -20.23 -17.09 18.20
N LEU A 135 -19.31 -16.95 19.17
CA LEU A 135 -18.15 -16.09 19.03
C LEU A 135 -16.87 -16.92 18.85
N TYR A 136 -16.12 -16.67 17.78
CA TYR A 136 -14.94 -17.44 17.41
C TYR A 136 -13.75 -16.52 17.08
N GLY A 137 -12.54 -16.98 17.40
CA GLY A 137 -11.30 -16.28 17.01
C GLY A 137 -10.17 -17.25 16.74
N ILE A 138 -9.26 -16.86 15.84
CA ILE A 138 -8.07 -17.63 15.50
C ILE A 138 -6.85 -16.68 15.49
N ASP A 139 -5.73 -17.11 16.03
CA ASP A 139 -4.44 -16.46 15.88
C ASP A 139 -3.31 -17.49 15.84
N THR A 140 -2.21 -17.17 15.15
CA THR A 140 -1.02 -18.02 15.10
C THR A 140 -0.10 -17.83 16.31
N VAL A 141 -0.30 -16.76 17.07
CA VAL A 141 0.54 -16.32 18.18
C VAL A 141 -0.14 -16.72 19.50
N PRO A 142 0.40 -17.69 20.26
CA PRO A 142 -0.23 -18.18 21.47
C PRO A 142 -0.40 -17.11 22.55
N GLU A 143 0.52 -16.15 22.63
CA GLU A 143 0.42 -14.99 23.53
C GLU A 143 -0.82 -14.12 23.23
N ASN A 144 -1.11 -13.93 21.94
CA ASN A 144 -2.33 -13.21 21.52
C ASN A 144 -3.59 -13.99 21.91
N VAL A 145 -3.63 -15.29 21.66
CA VAL A 145 -4.79 -16.15 22.02
C VAL A 145 -5.05 -16.12 23.52
N LEU A 146 -3.99 -16.18 24.34
CA LEU A 146 -4.12 -16.09 25.80
C LEU A 146 -4.62 -14.71 26.23
N ALA A 147 -4.04 -13.64 25.68
CA ALA A 147 -4.46 -12.27 25.98
C ALA A 147 -5.93 -12.02 25.58
N ALA A 148 -6.34 -12.46 24.40
CA ALA A 148 -7.72 -12.37 23.93
C ALA A 148 -8.69 -13.14 24.84
N LYS A 149 -8.29 -14.33 25.32
CA LYS A 149 -9.08 -15.09 26.28
C LYS A 149 -9.25 -14.34 27.60
N CYS A 150 -8.19 -13.78 28.14
CA CYS A 150 -8.28 -12.92 29.32
C CYS A 150 -9.19 -11.71 29.09
N ALA A 151 -9.04 -11.02 27.96
CA ALA A 151 -9.88 -9.87 27.63
C ALA A 151 -11.37 -10.22 27.57
N LEU A 152 -11.73 -11.33 26.92
CA LEU A 152 -13.11 -11.80 26.85
C LEU A 152 -13.67 -12.17 28.23
N LEU A 153 -12.88 -12.86 29.06
CA LEU A 153 -13.31 -13.24 30.41
C LEU A 153 -13.47 -12.03 31.32
N ILE A 154 -12.59 -11.03 31.21
CA ILE A 154 -12.73 -9.74 31.92
C ILE A 154 -14.01 -9.04 31.45
N PHE A 155 -14.25 -8.95 30.13
CA PHE A 155 -15.46 -8.34 29.59
C PHE A 155 -16.73 -9.02 30.14
N LEU A 156 -16.74 -10.36 30.18
CA LEU A 156 -17.86 -11.13 30.75
C LEU A 156 -18.06 -10.81 32.23
N GLU A 157 -17.00 -10.80 33.01
CA GLU A 157 -17.04 -10.47 34.45
C GLU A 157 -17.58 -9.05 34.70
N LEU A 158 -17.20 -8.08 33.87
CA LEU A 158 -17.73 -6.70 33.92
C LEU A 158 -19.23 -6.63 33.66
N HIS A 159 -19.80 -7.64 33.00
CA HIS A 159 -21.25 -7.76 32.71
C HIS A 159 -21.95 -8.81 33.57
N GLY A 160 -21.32 -9.23 34.68
CA GLY A 160 -21.94 -10.14 35.67
C GLY A 160 -21.99 -11.61 35.23
N VAL A 161 -21.12 -12.02 34.28
CA VAL A 161 -20.98 -13.40 33.79
C VAL A 161 -19.68 -14.01 34.31
N ASP A 162 -19.79 -15.01 35.18
CA ASP A 162 -18.63 -15.61 35.86
C ASP A 162 -17.75 -16.46 34.94
N SER A 163 -18.34 -17.15 33.96
CA SER A 163 -17.62 -18.06 33.07
C SER A 163 -18.35 -18.27 31.74
N ALA A 164 -17.59 -18.60 30.69
CA ALA A 164 -18.09 -19.07 29.41
C ALA A 164 -17.04 -19.96 28.74
N ASP A 165 -17.47 -20.85 27.87
CA ASP A 165 -16.55 -21.53 26.96
C ASP A 165 -16.10 -20.57 25.90
N ILE A 166 -14.79 -20.42 25.74
CA ILE A 166 -14.18 -19.44 24.81
C ILE A 166 -13.64 -20.18 23.60
N ASN A 167 -14.20 -19.92 22.41
CA ASN A 167 -13.80 -20.56 21.16
C ASN A 167 -12.67 -19.79 20.46
N LEU A 168 -11.50 -19.72 21.10
CA LEU A 168 -10.29 -19.16 20.55
C LEU A 168 -9.30 -20.28 20.24
N TYR A 169 -8.72 -20.26 19.03
CA TYR A 169 -7.86 -21.32 18.53
C TYR A 169 -6.47 -20.79 18.18
N GLU A 170 -5.43 -21.43 18.72
CA GLU A 170 -4.04 -21.24 18.24
C GLU A 170 -3.88 -22.05 16.95
N ALA A 171 -3.99 -21.38 15.80
CA ALA A 171 -3.88 -22.00 14.49
C ALA A 171 -3.50 -21.01 13.40
N ASP A 172 -2.95 -21.51 12.31
CA ASP A 172 -2.82 -20.73 11.07
C ASP A 172 -4.13 -20.76 10.30
N SER A 173 -4.84 -19.65 10.31
CA SER A 173 -6.14 -19.51 9.62
C SER A 173 -6.03 -19.81 8.11
N LEU A 174 -4.93 -19.40 7.46
CA LEU A 174 -4.72 -19.63 6.03
C LEU A 174 -4.36 -21.09 5.72
N MET A 175 -3.77 -21.82 6.68
CA MET A 175 -3.34 -23.22 6.54
C MET A 175 -4.10 -24.17 7.48
N LEU A 176 -5.30 -23.79 7.88
CA LEU A 176 -6.10 -24.55 8.83
C LEU A 176 -6.30 -26.00 8.37
N THR A 177 -5.78 -26.94 9.17
CA THR A 177 -5.84 -28.40 8.90
C THR A 177 -6.73 -29.15 9.88
N ASP A 178 -6.94 -28.62 11.09
CA ASP A 178 -7.79 -29.27 12.11
C ASP A 178 -9.21 -29.47 11.60
N SER A 179 -9.64 -30.73 11.54
CA SER A 179 -10.94 -31.10 10.98
C SER A 179 -12.12 -30.64 11.85
N ASN A 180 -11.95 -30.54 13.18
CA ASN A 180 -13.01 -30.13 14.09
C ASN A 180 -13.22 -28.62 14.00
N ILE A 181 -12.15 -27.84 14.02
CA ILE A 181 -12.21 -26.38 13.82
C ILE A 181 -12.82 -26.07 12.45
N ARG A 182 -12.37 -26.74 11.40
CA ARG A 182 -12.90 -26.55 10.04
C ARG A 182 -14.42 -26.82 9.96
N LYS A 183 -14.89 -27.91 10.58
CA LYS A 183 -16.34 -28.26 10.61
C LYS A 183 -17.18 -27.18 11.31
N GLN A 184 -16.61 -26.51 12.31
CA GLN A 184 -17.30 -25.46 13.05
C GLN A 184 -17.36 -24.14 12.27
N LEU A 185 -16.39 -23.85 11.43
CA LEU A 185 -16.19 -22.53 10.85
C LEU A 185 -16.56 -22.45 9.36
N ILE A 186 -16.19 -23.45 8.54
CA ILE A 186 -16.37 -23.37 7.07
C ILE A 186 -17.85 -23.34 6.69
N GLY A 187 -18.27 -22.26 6.03
CA GLY A 187 -19.64 -22.04 5.59
C GLY A 187 -20.64 -21.86 6.73
N LYS A 188 -20.19 -21.50 7.93
CA LYS A 188 -21.03 -21.42 9.14
C LYS A 188 -21.17 -20.02 9.73
N MET A 189 -20.32 -19.07 9.32
CA MET A 189 -20.31 -17.73 9.90
C MET A 189 -21.31 -16.81 9.22
N ASP A 190 -22.01 -16.03 10.01
CA ASP A 190 -22.90 -14.96 9.53
C ASP A 190 -22.11 -13.66 9.30
N LEU A 191 -21.13 -13.41 10.16
CA LEU A 191 -20.29 -12.23 10.15
C LEU A 191 -18.83 -12.63 10.35
N ILE A 192 -17.95 -12.01 9.56
CA ILE A 192 -16.51 -12.08 9.75
C ILE A 192 -15.98 -10.65 9.89
N ILE A 193 -15.30 -10.39 10.99
CA ILE A 193 -14.63 -9.14 11.27
C ILE A 193 -13.13 -9.40 11.40
N GLY A 194 -12.27 -8.45 11.06
CA GLY A 194 -10.83 -8.70 11.23
C GLY A 194 -9.94 -7.56 10.80
N ASN A 195 -8.74 -7.60 11.34
CA ASN A 195 -7.58 -6.83 10.92
C ASN A 195 -6.46 -7.81 10.53
N PRO A 196 -6.51 -8.38 9.30
CA PRO A 196 -5.52 -9.36 8.84
C PRO A 196 -4.08 -8.85 8.90
N PRO A 197 -3.07 -9.72 9.08
CA PRO A 197 -1.68 -9.33 9.28
C PRO A 197 -1.05 -8.63 8.07
N TYR A 198 -0.34 -7.50 8.30
CA TYR A 198 0.29 -6.66 7.27
C TYR A 198 1.72 -7.09 6.96
N VAL A 199 1.92 -8.35 6.51
CA VAL A 199 3.25 -8.86 6.13
C VAL A 199 3.45 -8.70 4.63
N ARG A 200 4.48 -7.92 4.25
CA ARG A 200 4.86 -7.74 2.84
C ARG A 200 5.42 -9.05 2.26
N ALA A 201 5.11 -9.33 1.00
CA ALA A 201 5.51 -10.55 0.30
C ALA A 201 7.00 -10.93 0.43
N LYS A 202 7.90 -9.93 0.46
CA LYS A 202 9.35 -10.14 0.62
C LYS A 202 9.75 -10.71 1.99
N LYS A 203 8.93 -10.47 3.03
CA LYS A 203 9.17 -10.96 4.40
C LYS A 203 8.55 -12.33 4.66
N ILE A 204 7.68 -12.81 3.78
CA ILE A 204 7.06 -14.13 3.88
C ILE A 204 8.11 -15.19 3.48
N PRO A 205 8.37 -16.22 4.31
CA PRO A 205 9.28 -17.30 3.99
C PRO A 205 8.94 -17.98 2.66
N LYS A 206 9.96 -18.34 1.87
CA LYS A 206 9.78 -18.85 0.49
C LYS A 206 8.86 -20.08 0.45
N ILE A 207 9.05 -21.03 1.35
CA ILE A 207 8.25 -22.28 1.43
C ILE A 207 6.79 -21.93 1.71
N TYR A 208 6.52 -21.12 2.72
CA TYR A 208 5.16 -20.72 3.09
C TYR A 208 4.46 -19.94 1.95
N ARG A 209 5.20 -19.10 1.24
CA ARG A 209 4.69 -18.37 0.08
C ARG A 209 4.31 -19.30 -1.09
N LEU A 210 5.00 -20.43 -1.28
CA LEU A 210 4.62 -21.44 -2.27
C LEU A 210 3.34 -22.16 -1.86
N GLN A 211 3.19 -22.56 -0.61
CA GLN A 211 1.98 -23.16 -0.06
C GLN A 211 0.77 -22.22 -0.18
N LEU A 212 0.96 -20.92 0.13
CA LEU A 212 -0.09 -19.92 -0.06
C LEU A 212 -0.52 -19.81 -1.52
N ARG A 213 0.43 -19.83 -2.47
CA ARG A 213 0.12 -19.78 -3.91
C ARG A 213 -0.69 -20.97 -4.38
N GLU A 214 -0.37 -22.15 -3.89
CA GLU A 214 -1.09 -23.37 -4.23
C GLU A 214 -2.53 -23.31 -3.68
N LYS A 215 -2.68 -23.04 -2.40
CA LYS A 215 -3.99 -23.05 -1.73
C LYS A 215 -4.89 -21.89 -2.15
N TRP A 216 -4.33 -20.70 -2.34
CA TRP A 216 -5.06 -19.44 -2.59
C TRP A 216 -4.81 -18.87 -3.99
N ALA A 217 -4.63 -19.74 -4.99
CA ALA A 217 -4.33 -19.37 -6.37
C ALA A 217 -5.36 -18.40 -7.00
N SER A 218 -6.59 -18.43 -6.53
CA SER A 218 -7.68 -17.57 -7.00
C SER A 218 -7.47 -16.08 -6.71
N VAL A 219 -6.73 -15.74 -5.64
CA VAL A 219 -6.51 -14.35 -5.20
C VAL A 219 -5.04 -13.94 -5.25
N ILE A 220 -4.10 -14.88 -5.27
CA ILE A 220 -2.67 -14.60 -5.27
C ILE A 220 -2.15 -14.39 -6.69
N SER A 221 -1.45 -13.26 -6.91
CA SER A 221 -0.72 -12.96 -8.14
C SER A 221 0.64 -12.32 -7.83
N GLY A 222 1.72 -12.86 -8.39
CA GLY A 222 3.06 -12.30 -8.20
C GLY A 222 3.54 -12.28 -6.74
N MET A 223 4.07 -11.14 -6.31
CA MET A 223 4.55 -10.89 -4.94
C MET A 223 3.40 -10.30 -4.10
N THR A 224 2.57 -11.17 -3.57
CA THR A 224 1.33 -10.82 -2.87
C THR A 224 1.54 -10.75 -1.36
N ASP A 225 1.06 -9.70 -0.72
CA ASP A 225 1.11 -9.49 0.73
C ASP A 225 0.13 -10.42 1.47
N LEU A 226 0.43 -10.74 2.74
CA LEU A 226 -0.24 -11.80 3.50
C LEU A 226 -1.73 -11.54 3.76
N TYR A 227 -2.19 -10.28 3.80
CA TYR A 227 -3.60 -9.96 4.03
C TYR A 227 -4.52 -10.36 2.87
N ILE A 228 -4.00 -10.49 1.65
CA ILE A 228 -4.78 -10.78 0.44
C ILE A 228 -5.57 -12.09 0.53
N PRO A 229 -4.97 -13.25 0.89
CA PRO A 229 -5.72 -14.50 0.97
C PRO A 229 -6.77 -14.53 2.10
N PHE A 230 -6.72 -13.63 3.08
CA PHE A 230 -7.77 -13.55 4.11
C PHE A 230 -9.15 -13.21 3.55
N PHE A 231 -9.24 -12.49 2.44
CA PHE A 231 -10.51 -12.25 1.76
C PHE A 231 -11.14 -13.54 1.21
N ALA A 232 -10.33 -14.42 0.64
CA ALA A 232 -10.80 -15.72 0.16
C ALA A 232 -11.08 -16.67 1.32
N LEU A 233 -10.28 -16.63 2.38
CA LEU A 233 -10.55 -17.35 3.63
C LEU A 233 -11.90 -16.96 4.21
N GLY A 234 -12.15 -15.65 4.38
CA GLY A 234 -13.44 -15.15 4.88
C GLY A 234 -14.60 -15.64 4.02
N ASN A 235 -14.45 -15.62 2.69
CA ASN A 235 -15.47 -16.15 1.79
C ASN A 235 -15.75 -17.65 2.00
N GLN A 236 -14.73 -18.47 2.31
CA GLN A 236 -14.92 -19.90 2.62
C GLN A 236 -15.62 -20.12 3.97
N MET A 237 -15.38 -19.26 4.94
CA MET A 237 -15.97 -19.37 6.28
C MET A 237 -17.41 -18.84 6.34
N LEU A 238 -17.75 -17.90 5.45
CA LEU A 238 -19.04 -17.23 5.39
C LEU A 238 -20.13 -18.16 4.84
N LYS A 239 -21.34 -18.07 5.39
CA LYS A 239 -22.56 -18.67 4.82
C LYS A 239 -22.86 -18.12 3.42
N GLU A 240 -23.87 -18.67 2.74
CA GLU A 240 -24.38 -18.15 1.46
C GLU A 240 -24.92 -16.72 1.56
N VAL A 241 -25.39 -16.35 2.74
CA VAL A 241 -25.78 -14.98 3.10
C VAL A 241 -24.97 -14.57 4.31
N GLY A 242 -24.24 -13.46 4.20
CA GLY A 242 -23.37 -12.99 5.29
C GLY A 242 -22.59 -11.75 4.93
N GLN A 243 -21.82 -11.25 5.91
CA GLN A 243 -20.99 -10.06 5.77
C GLN A 243 -19.56 -10.32 6.23
N ILE A 244 -18.59 -9.73 5.51
CA ILE A 244 -17.21 -9.59 5.95
C ILE A 244 -16.92 -8.10 6.13
N VAL A 245 -16.28 -7.72 7.23
CA VAL A 245 -15.77 -6.36 7.45
C VAL A 245 -14.31 -6.43 7.85
N TYR A 246 -13.43 -6.02 6.97
CA TYR A 246 -11.99 -6.03 7.18
C TYR A 246 -11.38 -4.64 7.11
N ILE A 247 -10.41 -4.37 7.96
CA ILE A 247 -9.46 -3.28 7.77
C ILE A 247 -8.14 -3.85 7.24
N THR A 248 -7.66 -3.36 6.10
CA THR A 248 -6.46 -3.88 5.43
C THR A 248 -5.68 -2.74 4.77
N PRO A 249 -4.41 -2.96 4.37
CA PRO A 249 -3.75 -2.04 3.45
C PRO A 249 -4.59 -1.83 2.19
N ASN A 250 -4.72 -0.58 1.74
CA ASN A 250 -5.53 -0.24 0.57
C ASN A 250 -4.84 -0.55 -0.78
N SER A 251 -3.62 -1.07 -0.75
CA SER A 251 -2.81 -1.33 -1.96
C SER A 251 -3.49 -2.27 -2.95
N TYR A 252 -4.36 -3.19 -2.50
CA TYR A 252 -5.11 -4.09 -3.40
C TYR A 252 -6.04 -3.35 -4.36
N LEU A 253 -6.50 -2.14 -4.01
CA LEU A 253 -7.42 -1.36 -4.83
C LEU A 253 -6.80 -0.98 -6.18
N SER A 254 -5.50 -0.73 -6.23
CA SER A 254 -4.86 -0.21 -7.45
C SER A 254 -3.61 -0.96 -7.91
N SER A 255 -3.01 -1.84 -7.06
CA SER A 255 -1.78 -2.54 -7.43
C SER A 255 -2.01 -3.66 -8.45
N VAL A 256 -0.95 -4.00 -9.20
CA VAL A 256 -0.94 -5.17 -10.09
C VAL A 256 -1.13 -6.46 -9.30
N ASN A 257 -0.54 -6.55 -8.10
CA ASN A 257 -0.66 -7.72 -7.23
C ASN A 257 -2.08 -7.91 -6.67
N GLY A 258 -2.88 -6.82 -6.58
CA GLY A 258 -4.28 -6.87 -6.16
C GLY A 258 -5.28 -7.27 -7.25
N ARG A 259 -4.83 -7.42 -8.50
CA ARG A 259 -5.68 -7.67 -9.67
C ARG A 259 -6.58 -8.90 -9.51
N LYS A 260 -6.00 -10.04 -9.14
CA LYS A 260 -6.78 -11.27 -8.92
C LYS A 260 -7.77 -11.13 -7.77
N LEU A 261 -7.39 -10.44 -6.69
CA LEU A 261 -8.30 -10.19 -5.58
C LEU A 261 -9.50 -9.34 -6.03
N ARG A 262 -9.28 -8.24 -6.76
CA ARG A 262 -10.41 -7.41 -7.26
C ARG A 262 -11.39 -8.23 -8.10
N LYS A 263 -10.88 -9.04 -9.04
CA LYS A 263 -11.71 -9.96 -9.83
C LYS A 263 -12.45 -10.95 -8.93
N TYR A 264 -11.76 -11.58 -7.97
CA TYR A 264 -12.35 -12.52 -7.03
C TYR A 264 -13.49 -11.90 -6.23
N LEU A 265 -13.31 -10.68 -5.73
CA LEU A 265 -14.35 -9.98 -4.96
C LEU A 265 -15.60 -9.71 -5.79
N LEU A 266 -15.43 -9.25 -7.03
CA LEU A 266 -16.56 -9.02 -7.96
C LEU A 266 -17.28 -10.30 -8.35
N THR A 267 -16.59 -11.45 -8.34
CA THR A 267 -17.20 -12.75 -8.69
C THR A 267 -17.98 -13.36 -7.51
N ASN A 268 -17.54 -13.10 -6.27
CA ASN A 268 -18.05 -13.85 -5.09
C ASN A 268 -18.95 -13.02 -4.17
N PHE A 269 -19.04 -11.71 -4.35
CA PHE A 269 -19.83 -10.83 -3.48
C PHE A 269 -20.77 -9.95 -4.31
N ASN A 270 -21.96 -9.71 -3.77
CA ASN A 270 -23.00 -8.92 -4.43
C ASN A 270 -22.87 -7.42 -4.14
N GLU A 271 -22.38 -7.07 -2.96
CA GLU A 271 -22.10 -5.68 -2.62
C GLU A 271 -20.75 -5.56 -1.96
N ILE A 272 -19.95 -4.61 -2.47
CA ILE A 272 -18.60 -4.31 -2.03
C ILE A 272 -18.59 -2.82 -1.70
N ASN A 273 -18.41 -2.49 -0.43
CA ASN A 273 -18.30 -1.12 0.03
C ASN A 273 -16.89 -0.85 0.55
N VAL A 274 -16.20 0.12 -0.02
CA VAL A 274 -14.89 0.59 0.44
C VAL A 274 -15.08 1.93 1.14
N TYR A 275 -14.67 2.01 2.40
CA TYR A 275 -14.84 3.19 3.23
C TYR A 275 -13.55 4.00 3.27
N SER A 276 -13.70 5.33 3.15
CA SER A 276 -12.65 6.27 3.48
C SER A 276 -12.43 6.25 4.99
N SER A 277 -11.38 5.57 5.42
CA SER A 277 -11.06 5.55 6.84
C SER A 277 -10.42 6.87 7.26
N LYS A 278 -11.03 7.55 8.24
CA LYS A 278 -10.37 8.67 8.96
C LYS A 278 -9.18 8.18 9.80
N ALA A 279 -8.98 6.86 9.88
CA ALA A 279 -7.87 6.21 10.55
C ALA A 279 -6.49 6.50 9.91
N GLU A 280 -6.44 7.03 8.70
CA GLU A 280 -5.17 7.47 8.08
C GLU A 280 -4.38 8.45 8.96
N GLN A 281 -5.06 9.19 9.84
CA GLN A 281 -4.43 10.11 10.80
C GLN A 281 -4.20 9.49 12.18
N LYS A 282 -4.72 8.29 12.49
CA LYS A 282 -4.90 7.77 13.85
C LYS A 282 -3.98 6.63 14.28
N PHE A 283 -3.36 5.89 13.36
CA PHE A 283 -2.38 4.84 13.71
C PHE A 283 -1.02 5.40 14.19
N GLY A 284 -0.93 6.72 14.40
CA GLY A 284 0.30 7.40 14.79
C GLY A 284 1.36 7.38 13.67
N LYS A 285 2.32 8.31 13.69
CA LYS A 285 3.39 8.48 12.68
C LYS A 285 4.27 7.24 12.40
N LYS A 286 4.03 6.09 13.04
CA LYS A 286 4.85 4.89 12.94
C LYS A 286 4.35 3.83 11.94
N ILE A 287 3.08 3.87 11.50
CA ILE A 287 2.55 2.91 10.53
C ILE A 287 2.33 3.64 9.21
N MET A 288 3.29 3.54 8.31
CA MET A 288 3.28 4.13 6.95
C MET A 288 2.41 3.31 5.97
N THR A 289 1.26 2.80 6.41
CA THR A 289 0.38 2.00 5.55
C THR A 289 -0.98 2.67 5.49
N TYR A 290 -1.35 3.11 4.31
CA TYR A 290 -2.72 3.58 4.06
C TYR A 290 -3.65 2.39 4.13
N SER A 291 -4.60 2.43 5.06
CA SER A 291 -5.59 1.36 5.26
C SER A 291 -6.94 1.74 4.66
N ALA A 292 -7.74 0.74 4.30
CA ALA A 292 -9.14 0.89 3.94
C ALA A 292 -9.97 -0.11 4.73
N ILE A 293 -11.18 0.29 5.14
CA ILE A 293 -12.18 -0.66 5.63
C ILE A 293 -13.00 -1.10 4.42
N THR A 294 -13.14 -2.42 4.27
CA THR A 294 -13.90 -3.03 3.18
C THR A 294 -14.99 -3.90 3.76
N SER A 295 -16.24 -3.59 3.41
CA SER A 295 -17.39 -4.42 3.75
C SER A 295 -17.88 -5.17 2.52
N LEU A 296 -18.02 -6.47 2.64
CA LEU A 296 -18.40 -7.40 1.58
C LEU A 296 -19.67 -8.13 1.99
N TYR A 297 -20.65 -8.12 1.11
CA TYR A 297 -21.93 -8.80 1.37
C TYR A 297 -22.19 -9.89 0.35
N LYS A 298 -22.65 -11.03 0.82
CA LYS A 298 -23.30 -12.06 0.03
C LYS A 298 -24.81 -12.00 0.22
N TYR A 299 -25.51 -11.97 -0.90
CA TYR A 299 -26.98 -12.05 -0.95
C TYR A 299 -27.40 -13.07 -2.02
N ARG A 300 -28.66 -13.46 -2.01
CA ARG A 300 -29.26 -14.19 -3.12
C ARG A 300 -29.69 -13.21 -4.23
N SER A 301 -28.71 -12.54 -4.86
CA SER A 301 -28.92 -11.57 -5.93
C SER A 301 -27.89 -11.75 -7.02
N LYS A 302 -28.21 -11.36 -8.26
CA LYS A 302 -27.26 -11.32 -9.39
C LYS A 302 -26.63 -9.94 -9.59
N GLU A 303 -27.14 -8.91 -8.93
CA GLU A 303 -26.61 -7.55 -9.06
C GLU A 303 -25.33 -7.39 -8.26
N ILE A 304 -24.31 -6.80 -8.85
CA ILE A 304 -23.05 -6.45 -8.21
C ILE A 304 -23.02 -4.95 -7.97
N LYS A 305 -22.82 -4.55 -6.72
CA LYS A 305 -22.67 -3.15 -6.32
C LYS A 305 -21.26 -2.93 -5.79
N LEU A 306 -20.52 -2.03 -6.45
CA LEU A 306 -19.18 -1.63 -6.03
C LEU A 306 -19.20 -0.14 -5.68
N ASN A 307 -19.00 0.18 -4.40
CA ASN A 307 -19.20 1.52 -3.88
C ASN A 307 -17.97 2.03 -3.11
N TYR A 308 -17.77 3.34 -3.18
CA TYR A 308 -16.93 4.10 -2.29
C TYR A 308 -17.81 4.94 -1.36
N ILE A 309 -17.61 4.79 -0.05
CA ILE A 309 -18.44 5.42 0.97
C ILE A 309 -17.58 6.42 1.75
N THR A 310 -18.01 7.65 1.76
CA THR A 310 -17.49 8.72 2.62
C THR A 310 -18.48 9.01 3.75
N SER A 311 -18.17 9.95 4.66
CA SER A 311 -19.11 10.38 5.71
C SER A 311 -20.45 10.88 5.13
N ASP A 312 -20.42 11.45 3.93
CA ASP A 312 -21.51 12.23 3.37
C ASP A 312 -22.17 11.58 2.15
N GLU A 313 -21.47 10.66 1.47
CA GLU A 313 -21.91 10.14 0.18
C GLU A 313 -21.56 8.66 -0.04
N LYS A 314 -22.45 7.96 -0.74
CA LYS A 314 -22.21 6.64 -1.33
C LYS A 314 -22.01 6.79 -2.83
N ASN A 315 -20.79 6.61 -3.31
CA ASN A 315 -20.40 6.79 -4.70
C ASN A 315 -20.14 5.45 -5.38
N LYS A 316 -20.69 5.22 -6.57
CA LYS A 316 -20.40 4.02 -7.36
C LYS A 316 -18.98 4.11 -7.92
N ILE A 317 -18.18 3.05 -7.72
CA ILE A 317 -16.85 2.92 -8.35
C ILE A 317 -17.07 2.44 -9.79
N ILE A 318 -16.55 3.19 -10.74
CA ILE A 318 -16.60 2.84 -12.16
C ILE A 318 -15.32 2.05 -12.51
N ILE A 319 -15.50 0.89 -13.13
CA ILE A 319 -14.41 0.03 -13.59
C ILE A 319 -14.57 -0.29 -15.07
N ASN A 320 -13.45 -0.34 -15.79
CA ASN A 320 -13.44 -0.68 -17.22
C ASN A 320 -13.37 -2.20 -17.46
N SER A 321 -12.87 -2.95 -16.50
CA SER A 321 -12.82 -4.41 -16.49
C SER A 321 -12.72 -4.92 -15.05
N GLU A 322 -13.00 -6.21 -14.84
CA GLU A 322 -12.94 -6.86 -13.51
C GLU A 322 -11.54 -6.75 -12.84
N GLU A 323 -10.50 -6.64 -13.63
CA GLU A 323 -9.11 -6.52 -13.15
C GLU A 323 -8.64 -5.06 -12.99
N SER A 324 -9.46 -4.08 -13.42
CA SER A 324 -9.11 -2.66 -13.36
C SER A 324 -8.83 -2.18 -11.93
N PRO A 325 -7.95 -1.19 -11.75
CA PRO A 325 -7.84 -0.48 -10.47
C PRO A 325 -9.16 0.13 -10.03
N TRP A 326 -9.47 0.03 -8.75
CA TRP A 326 -10.62 0.71 -8.15
C TRP A 326 -10.19 2.08 -7.67
N ARG A 327 -10.76 3.12 -8.28
CA ARG A 327 -10.50 4.52 -7.92
C ARG A 327 -11.57 5.01 -6.96
N LEU A 328 -11.14 5.50 -5.82
CA LEU A 328 -12.04 6.02 -4.78
C LEU A 328 -12.32 7.50 -5.04
N LEU A 329 -13.23 7.78 -5.96
CA LEU A 329 -13.58 9.11 -6.41
C LEU A 329 -15.07 9.41 -6.12
N ASN A 330 -15.36 10.63 -5.68
CA ASN A 330 -16.72 11.12 -5.63
C ASN A 330 -17.23 11.42 -7.07
N LYS A 331 -18.51 11.73 -7.21
CA LYS A 331 -19.12 11.97 -8.52
C LYS A 331 -18.47 13.12 -9.29
N ARG A 332 -18.14 14.23 -8.59
CA ARG A 332 -17.49 15.40 -9.19
C ARG A 332 -16.08 15.08 -9.65
N ASP A 333 -15.28 14.45 -8.78
CA ASP A 333 -13.93 13.99 -9.13
C ASP A 333 -13.95 13.07 -10.35
N SER A 334 -14.87 12.09 -10.38
CA SER A 334 -15.01 11.14 -11.49
C SER A 334 -15.31 11.86 -12.81
N THR A 335 -16.17 12.87 -12.78
CA THR A 335 -16.49 13.67 -13.97
C THR A 335 -15.28 14.45 -14.47
N ILE A 336 -14.54 15.10 -13.58
CA ILE A 336 -13.34 15.86 -13.93
C ILE A 336 -12.26 14.91 -14.47
N ILE A 337 -11.97 13.82 -13.76
CA ILE A 337 -10.96 12.84 -14.21
C ILE A 337 -11.31 12.24 -15.56
N TYR A 338 -12.60 11.93 -15.80
CA TYR A 338 -13.05 11.45 -17.10
C TYR A 338 -12.72 12.45 -18.23
N LYS A 339 -12.95 13.74 -18.03
CA LYS A 339 -12.59 14.79 -19.01
C LYS A 339 -11.07 14.80 -19.26
N LEU A 340 -10.26 14.72 -18.21
CA LEU A 340 -8.79 14.73 -18.31
C LEU A 340 -8.22 13.50 -19.03
N GLU A 341 -8.90 12.38 -18.96
CA GLU A 341 -8.46 11.12 -19.60
C GLU A 341 -8.99 10.92 -21.02
N ASN A 342 -10.10 11.59 -21.40
CA ASN A 342 -10.81 11.31 -22.65
C ASN A 342 -10.96 12.51 -23.59
N ALA A 343 -10.38 13.66 -23.27
CA ALA A 343 -10.48 14.85 -24.13
C ALA A 343 -9.63 14.73 -25.41
N PHE A 344 -8.49 14.03 -25.32
CA PHE A 344 -7.47 13.99 -26.37
C PHE A 344 -6.78 12.62 -26.45
N THR A 345 -5.61 12.58 -27.09
CA THR A 345 -4.76 11.40 -27.18
C THR A 345 -4.12 11.09 -25.83
N ASN A 346 -4.16 9.84 -25.42
CA ASN A 346 -3.54 9.41 -24.18
C ASN A 346 -2.00 9.43 -24.25
N LEU A 347 -1.36 9.70 -23.13
CA LEU A 347 0.10 9.68 -23.04
C LEU A 347 0.73 8.32 -23.38
N SER A 348 -0.04 7.21 -23.26
CA SER A 348 0.40 5.89 -23.72
C SER A 348 0.71 5.83 -25.22
N GLU A 349 0.07 6.66 -26.03
CA GLU A 349 0.24 6.72 -27.48
C GLU A 349 1.38 7.67 -27.90
N LEU A 350 1.87 8.49 -26.98
CA LEU A 350 3.02 9.35 -27.21
C LEU A 350 4.33 8.60 -26.96
N ASN A 351 5.42 9.14 -27.50
CA ASN A 351 6.75 8.57 -27.33
C ASN A 351 7.33 8.79 -25.92
N LEU A 352 6.64 8.24 -24.91
CA LEU A 352 7.04 8.29 -23.49
C LEU A 352 8.03 7.17 -23.18
N LYS A 353 9.28 7.51 -22.89
CA LYS A 353 10.39 6.58 -22.66
C LYS A 353 10.98 6.68 -21.26
N ASN A 354 11.51 5.56 -20.78
CA ASN A 354 12.38 5.52 -19.61
C ASN A 354 13.78 6.05 -19.96
N GLY A 355 14.48 6.56 -18.96
CA GLY A 355 15.90 6.82 -19.06
C GLY A 355 16.74 5.54 -19.02
N ILE A 356 18.05 5.71 -19.04
CA ILE A 356 19.02 4.62 -18.90
C ILE A 356 18.98 4.02 -17.50
N ALA A 357 19.48 2.79 -17.37
CA ALA A 357 19.58 2.08 -16.08
C ALA A 357 20.95 1.42 -15.93
N THR A 358 21.88 2.15 -15.35
CA THR A 358 23.25 1.65 -15.09
C THR A 358 23.27 0.59 -14.00
N GLN A 359 22.30 0.64 -13.06
CA GLN A 359 22.26 -0.08 -11.77
C GLN A 359 23.42 0.21 -10.82
N ARG A 360 24.32 1.13 -11.20
CA ARG A 360 25.43 1.70 -10.41
C ARG A 360 25.74 3.11 -10.88
N ASN A 361 24.79 4.02 -10.67
CA ASN A 361 24.93 5.43 -11.03
C ASN A 361 26.16 6.07 -10.38
N ASP A 362 26.48 5.68 -9.16
CA ASP A 362 27.65 6.11 -8.41
C ASP A 362 28.97 5.85 -9.14
N ILE A 363 29.09 4.77 -9.91
CA ILE A 363 30.28 4.43 -10.69
C ILE A 363 30.34 5.23 -12.01
N TYR A 364 29.22 5.31 -12.74
CA TYR A 364 29.25 5.88 -14.09
C TYR A 364 29.09 7.40 -14.15
N ILE A 365 28.41 8.04 -13.16
CA ILE A 365 28.13 9.47 -13.21
C ILE A 365 29.29 10.27 -12.66
N ILE A 366 29.65 11.34 -13.38
CA ILE A 366 30.70 12.28 -13.05
C ILE A 366 30.04 13.60 -12.63
N ASP A 367 30.35 14.07 -11.44
CA ASP A 367 29.85 15.31 -10.88
C ASP A 367 30.74 16.51 -11.30
N SER A 368 30.91 16.67 -12.60
CA SER A 368 31.65 17.78 -13.17
C SER A 368 31.10 18.15 -14.55
N THR A 369 31.07 19.42 -14.85
CA THR A 369 30.65 19.95 -16.16
C THR A 369 31.78 20.45 -17.02
N SER A 370 32.95 20.71 -16.42
CA SER A 370 34.10 21.29 -17.10
C SER A 370 35.25 20.30 -17.13
N PRO A 371 35.75 19.96 -18.33
CA PRO A 371 36.92 19.11 -18.47
C PRO A 371 38.21 19.91 -18.19
N ILE A 372 39.21 19.22 -17.64
CA ILE A 372 40.56 19.73 -17.48
C ILE A 372 41.45 18.98 -18.49
N ASN A 373 42.06 19.69 -19.44
CA ASN A 373 42.90 19.09 -20.47
C ASN A 373 42.28 17.84 -21.16
N ASN A 374 41.00 17.94 -21.61
CA ASN A 374 40.25 16.85 -22.23
C ASN A 374 39.88 15.66 -21.32
N PHE A 375 40.00 15.80 -20.00
CA PHE A 375 39.62 14.78 -19.05
C PHE A 375 38.60 15.33 -18.03
N TYR A 376 37.68 14.48 -17.58
CA TYR A 376 36.93 14.68 -16.36
C TYR A 376 37.58 13.90 -15.22
N ILE A 377 37.38 14.35 -14.00
CA ILE A 377 37.88 13.64 -12.80
C ILE A 377 36.75 12.91 -12.12
N LYS A 378 36.98 11.62 -11.85
CA LYS A 378 36.06 10.75 -11.12
C LYS A 378 36.86 9.88 -10.13
N ASP A 379 36.60 10.00 -8.84
CA ASP A 379 37.32 9.26 -7.78
C ASP A 379 38.84 9.31 -7.95
N ASN A 380 39.40 10.53 -8.16
CA ASN A 380 40.81 10.78 -8.46
C ASN A 380 41.34 10.19 -9.78
N SER A 381 40.49 9.57 -10.59
CA SER A 381 40.87 9.04 -11.90
C SER A 381 40.51 10.01 -13.02
N LYS A 382 41.37 10.10 -14.02
CA LYS A 382 41.08 10.83 -15.26
C LYS A 382 40.18 10.00 -16.15
N ILE A 383 39.14 10.59 -16.73
CA ILE A 383 38.23 9.97 -17.68
C ILE A 383 38.23 10.78 -18.96
N GLU A 384 38.50 10.18 -20.09
CA GLU A 384 38.54 10.84 -21.39
C GLU A 384 37.16 11.50 -21.69
N LYS A 385 37.20 12.76 -22.15
CA LYS A 385 35.97 13.53 -22.44
C LYS A 385 35.09 12.82 -23.47
N ASN A 386 35.70 12.21 -24.50
CA ASN A 386 34.98 11.65 -25.65
C ASN A 386 34.16 10.37 -25.29
N ILE A 387 34.53 9.63 -24.24
CA ILE A 387 33.74 8.48 -23.73
C ILE A 387 32.56 8.92 -22.86
N THR A 388 32.38 10.21 -22.61
CA THR A 388 31.32 10.71 -21.74
C THR A 388 30.23 11.41 -22.53
N ARG A 389 28.99 11.38 -21.99
CA ARG A 389 27.86 12.16 -22.51
C ARG A 389 27.28 13.09 -21.45
N PRO A 390 26.59 14.18 -21.84
CA PRO A 390 25.77 14.96 -20.92
C PRO A 390 24.73 14.09 -20.26
N PHE A 391 24.47 14.32 -18.98
CA PHE A 391 23.55 13.53 -18.19
C PHE A 391 22.75 14.39 -17.20
N VAL A 392 21.49 14.03 -16.96
CA VAL A 392 20.61 14.72 -16.03
C VAL A 392 19.75 13.76 -15.21
N PHE A 393 19.34 14.23 -14.03
CA PHE A 393 18.31 13.60 -13.22
C PHE A 393 17.02 14.45 -13.24
N PRO A 394 15.94 14.02 -13.90
CA PRO A 394 14.68 14.75 -13.94
C PRO A 394 14.02 14.97 -12.57
N ASN A 395 14.34 14.16 -11.57
CA ASN A 395 13.74 14.18 -10.24
C ASN A 395 14.39 15.16 -9.25
N LYS A 396 15.43 15.89 -9.65
CA LYS A 396 16.08 16.89 -8.78
C LYS A 396 15.51 18.28 -9.05
N SER A 397 15.17 19.00 -7.98
CA SER A 397 14.64 20.37 -8.03
C SER A 397 15.63 21.38 -8.62
N THR A 398 16.93 21.09 -8.54
CA THR A 398 18.00 21.84 -9.19
C THR A 398 18.52 21.03 -10.37
N PHE A 399 18.31 21.55 -11.57
CA PHE A 399 18.80 20.93 -12.80
C PHE A 399 20.32 21.02 -12.84
N LYS A 400 21.00 20.00 -12.34
CA LYS A 400 22.45 19.89 -12.37
C LYS A 400 22.85 19.13 -13.62
N ARG A 401 23.58 19.80 -14.52
CA ARG A 401 24.21 19.13 -15.66
C ARG A 401 25.38 18.30 -15.16
N LEU A 402 25.34 17.01 -15.47
CA LEU A 402 26.35 16.02 -15.10
C LEU A 402 26.93 15.40 -16.35
N ARG A 403 27.94 14.58 -16.18
CA ARG A 403 28.48 13.73 -17.25
C ARG A 403 28.28 12.27 -16.84
N ILE A 404 28.27 11.40 -17.85
CA ILE A 404 28.20 9.94 -17.61
C ILE A 404 29.17 9.23 -18.54
N ILE A 405 29.91 8.25 -18.02
CA ILE A 405 30.73 7.36 -18.85
C ILE A 405 29.77 6.52 -19.70
N PHE A 406 29.95 6.59 -21.04
CA PHE A 406 29.06 5.92 -22.00
C PHE A 406 29.87 4.93 -22.85
N PRO A 407 30.07 3.68 -22.39
CA PRO A 407 30.89 2.67 -23.06
C PRO A 407 30.20 2.04 -24.28
N TYR A 408 29.61 2.90 -25.10
CA TYR A 408 28.87 2.50 -26.31
C TYR A 408 29.27 3.37 -27.49
N LYS A 409 29.20 2.79 -28.68
CA LYS A 409 29.37 3.48 -29.97
C LYS A 409 28.14 3.28 -30.86
N TRP A 410 27.92 4.20 -31.76
CA TRP A 410 26.87 4.07 -32.77
C TRP A 410 27.30 3.07 -33.83
N ASP A 411 26.43 2.08 -34.08
CA ASP A 411 26.56 1.13 -35.17
C ASP A 411 25.68 1.59 -36.33
N PRO A 412 26.24 1.99 -37.48
CA PRO A 412 25.50 2.51 -38.62
C PRO A 412 24.70 1.42 -39.35
N ILE A 413 25.08 0.14 -39.23
CA ILE A 413 24.40 -0.97 -39.86
C ILE A 413 23.19 -1.38 -39.02
N ALA A 414 23.39 -1.51 -37.71
CA ALA A 414 22.33 -1.89 -36.79
C ALA A 414 21.43 -0.69 -36.37
N HIS A 415 21.77 0.54 -36.78
CA HIS A 415 21.08 1.77 -36.40
C HIS A 415 20.84 1.91 -34.89
N LYS A 416 21.83 1.54 -34.07
CA LYS A 416 21.74 1.56 -32.61
C LYS A 416 23.10 1.76 -31.93
N ASN A 417 23.06 2.20 -30.66
CA ASN A 417 24.24 2.17 -29.82
C ASN A 417 24.53 0.75 -29.36
N VAL A 418 25.75 0.29 -29.60
CA VAL A 418 26.27 -1.03 -29.20
C VAL A 418 27.45 -0.85 -28.24
N VAL A 419 27.69 -1.82 -27.37
CA VAL A 419 28.83 -1.79 -26.46
C VAL A 419 30.12 -1.76 -27.25
N ILE A 420 31.06 -0.88 -26.88
CA ILE A 420 32.41 -0.84 -27.49
C ILE A 420 33.12 -2.16 -27.12
N PRO A 421 33.69 -2.91 -28.10
CA PRO A 421 34.46 -4.13 -27.79
C PRO A 421 35.60 -3.84 -26.79
N GLU A 422 35.91 -4.78 -25.90
CA GLU A 422 36.82 -4.55 -24.77
C GLU A 422 38.23 -4.09 -25.20
N GLU A 423 38.80 -4.71 -26.22
CA GLU A 423 40.11 -4.30 -26.74
C GLU A 423 40.09 -2.89 -27.35
N GLU A 424 39.04 -2.53 -28.07
CA GLU A 424 38.85 -1.18 -28.60
C GLU A 424 38.67 -0.17 -27.46
N PHE A 425 37.89 -0.53 -26.42
CA PHE A 425 37.66 0.34 -25.27
C PHE A 425 38.97 0.62 -24.51
N LYS A 426 39.75 -0.42 -24.25
CA LYS A 426 41.05 -0.36 -23.59
C LYS A 426 42.05 0.51 -24.34
N ASN A 427 42.08 0.39 -25.68
CA ASN A 427 43.02 1.11 -26.51
C ASN A 427 42.61 2.58 -26.73
N SER A 428 41.32 2.85 -26.95
CA SER A 428 40.82 4.20 -27.27
C SER A 428 40.55 5.05 -26.03
N TYR A 429 40.23 4.42 -24.89
CA TYR A 429 39.89 5.10 -23.64
C TYR A 429 40.55 4.44 -22.43
N PRO A 430 41.88 4.40 -22.38
CA PRO A 430 42.66 3.65 -21.38
C PRO A 430 42.39 4.07 -19.93
N ASN A 431 42.11 5.36 -19.70
CA ASN A 431 41.83 5.83 -18.34
C ASN A 431 40.44 5.45 -17.86
N ALA A 432 39.42 5.63 -18.70
CA ALA A 432 38.06 5.20 -18.39
C ALA A 432 38.00 3.68 -18.21
N TYR A 433 38.68 2.91 -19.05
CA TYR A 433 38.77 1.45 -18.91
C TYR A 433 39.40 1.05 -17.56
N ARG A 434 40.55 1.65 -17.21
CA ARG A 434 41.26 1.37 -15.95
C ARG A 434 40.39 1.73 -14.73
N TYR A 435 39.69 2.84 -14.80
CA TYR A 435 38.75 3.24 -13.75
C TYR A 435 37.63 2.21 -13.59
N LEU A 436 36.93 1.82 -14.67
CA LEU A 436 35.85 0.81 -14.60
C LEU A 436 36.41 -0.56 -14.18
N LEU A 437 37.62 -0.93 -14.59
CA LEU A 437 38.27 -2.17 -14.20
C LEU A 437 38.50 -2.22 -12.67
N SER A 438 38.84 -1.10 -12.03
CA SER A 438 38.96 -1.01 -10.56
C SER A 438 37.63 -1.23 -9.84
N LYS A 439 36.49 -1.09 -10.54
CA LYS A 439 35.13 -1.30 -10.04
C LYS A 439 34.48 -2.62 -10.52
N LYS A 440 35.25 -3.48 -11.20
CA LYS A 440 34.72 -4.67 -11.87
C LYS A 440 33.96 -5.62 -10.94
N GLU A 441 34.48 -5.88 -9.74
CA GLU A 441 33.80 -6.74 -8.77
C GLU A 441 32.42 -6.22 -8.37
N GLU A 442 32.28 -4.91 -8.21
CA GLU A 442 31.01 -4.25 -7.89
C GLU A 442 30.06 -4.28 -9.08
N LEU A 443 30.58 -4.13 -10.30
CA LEU A 443 29.79 -4.18 -11.52
C LEU A 443 29.28 -5.59 -11.83
N LEU A 444 30.04 -6.63 -11.52
CA LEU A 444 29.63 -8.02 -11.68
C LEU A 444 28.51 -8.47 -10.71
N LYS A 445 28.34 -7.78 -9.59
CA LYS A 445 27.26 -8.08 -8.61
C LYS A 445 25.88 -7.60 -9.08
N ARG A 446 25.78 -6.84 -10.17
CA ARG A 446 24.50 -6.35 -10.70
C ARG A 446 23.71 -7.48 -11.39
N ALA A 447 22.39 -7.39 -11.35
CA ALA A 447 21.51 -8.21 -12.17
C ALA A 447 21.45 -7.64 -13.61
N SER A 448 22.56 -7.77 -14.38
CA SER A 448 22.69 -7.21 -15.73
C SER A 448 21.98 -8.08 -16.77
N ASP A 449 21.45 -7.43 -17.83
CA ASP A 449 20.99 -8.07 -19.07
C ASP A 449 22.08 -8.13 -20.16
N SER A 450 23.28 -7.63 -19.87
CA SER A 450 24.45 -7.65 -20.73
C SER A 450 25.50 -8.65 -20.25
N ASN A 451 26.15 -9.35 -21.16
CA ASN A 451 27.30 -10.21 -20.89
C ASN A 451 28.60 -9.41 -20.71
N THR A 452 28.60 -8.13 -21.04
CA THR A 452 29.78 -7.25 -20.92
C THR A 452 29.78 -6.56 -19.56
N TRP A 453 30.79 -6.81 -18.75
CA TRP A 453 30.85 -6.36 -17.35
C TRP A 453 30.82 -4.83 -17.17
N TYR A 454 31.33 -4.05 -18.14
CA TYR A 454 31.33 -2.57 -18.11
C TYR A 454 30.15 -1.94 -18.85
N ALA A 455 29.23 -2.72 -19.42
CA ALA A 455 27.98 -2.22 -19.96
C ALA A 455 27.03 -1.78 -18.83
N TYR A 456 26.00 -1.00 -19.14
CA TYR A 456 24.96 -0.68 -18.14
C TYR A 456 24.17 -1.94 -17.76
N GLY A 457 23.61 -1.94 -16.57
CA GLY A 457 22.87 -3.09 -16.06
C GLY A 457 21.59 -3.43 -16.83
N ARG A 458 21.05 -2.47 -17.60
CA ARG A 458 19.95 -2.68 -18.54
C ARG A 458 20.20 -1.91 -19.83
N SER A 459 19.74 -2.47 -20.93
CA SER A 459 19.87 -1.90 -22.28
C SER A 459 18.83 -0.79 -22.57
N GLN A 460 17.88 -0.55 -21.65
CA GLN A 460 16.85 0.47 -21.85
C GLN A 460 17.44 1.89 -21.99
N GLY A 461 16.79 2.73 -22.79
CA GLY A 461 17.10 4.15 -22.93
C GLY A 461 18.35 4.49 -23.76
N LEU A 462 19.14 3.50 -24.18
CA LEU A 462 20.38 3.72 -24.94
C LEU A 462 20.15 4.35 -26.31
N GLN A 463 18.97 4.16 -26.89
CA GLN A 463 18.62 4.61 -28.25
C GLN A 463 17.78 5.91 -28.24
N ASN A 464 17.52 6.49 -27.08
CA ASN A 464 16.71 7.69 -26.97
C ASN A 464 17.44 8.92 -27.53
N GLN A 465 16.85 9.59 -28.52
CA GLN A 465 17.44 10.75 -29.21
C GLN A 465 16.35 11.80 -29.50
N GLY A 466 16.75 13.05 -29.67
CA GLY A 466 15.90 14.17 -30.07
C GLY A 466 15.38 15.04 -28.92
N PRO A 467 14.69 16.14 -29.26
CA PRO A 467 14.07 17.04 -28.29
C PRO A 467 13.10 16.32 -27.38
N ARG A 468 13.10 16.69 -26.12
CA ARG A 468 12.32 15.97 -25.09
C ARG A 468 11.87 16.83 -23.93
N LEU A 469 10.75 16.43 -23.32
CA LEU A 469 10.26 16.97 -22.08
C LEU A 469 10.51 15.93 -20.97
N TYR A 470 11.32 16.27 -19.99
CA TYR A 470 11.60 15.42 -18.83
C TYR A 470 10.49 15.50 -17.80
N ILE A 471 10.14 14.35 -17.24
CA ILE A 471 9.11 14.16 -16.22
C ILE A 471 9.74 13.40 -15.05
N PRO A 472 9.68 13.92 -13.80
CA PRO A 472 10.19 13.21 -12.64
C PRO A 472 9.35 11.98 -12.29
N TYR A 473 9.92 11.04 -11.52
CA TYR A 473 9.14 9.88 -11.02
C TYR A 473 8.17 10.23 -9.90
N MET A 474 8.44 11.31 -9.19
CA MET A 474 7.64 11.75 -8.03
C MET A 474 7.63 13.27 -7.94
N GLY A 475 6.54 13.85 -7.45
CA GLY A 475 6.43 15.27 -7.17
C GLY A 475 5.13 15.62 -6.46
N TYR A 476 5.12 16.76 -5.78
CA TYR A 476 3.89 17.41 -5.27
C TYR A 476 3.39 18.43 -6.29
N LYS A 477 4.25 19.40 -6.64
CA LYS A 477 4.08 20.26 -7.82
C LYS A 477 5.04 19.76 -8.88
N VAL A 478 4.51 19.42 -10.04
CA VAL A 478 5.32 18.82 -11.10
C VAL A 478 6.13 19.91 -11.77
N HIS A 479 7.45 19.75 -11.76
CA HIS A 479 8.37 20.56 -12.55
C HIS A 479 8.91 19.71 -13.67
N THR A 480 8.76 20.18 -14.90
CA THR A 480 9.22 19.51 -16.11
C THR A 480 10.31 20.34 -16.78
N PHE A 481 11.21 19.69 -17.51
CA PHE A 481 12.33 20.35 -18.17
C PHE A 481 12.37 20.01 -19.65
N LEU A 482 12.39 21.04 -20.49
CA LEU A 482 12.56 20.88 -21.93
C LEU A 482 14.06 20.84 -22.27
N SER A 483 14.46 19.82 -23.03
CA SER A 483 15.81 19.72 -23.59
C SER A 483 15.76 19.55 -25.10
N LEU A 484 16.60 20.32 -25.80
CA LEU A 484 16.79 20.25 -27.25
C LEU A 484 18.02 19.42 -27.64
N SER A 485 18.73 18.86 -26.67
CA SER A 485 19.96 18.10 -26.87
C SER A 485 19.68 16.69 -27.41
N ASP A 486 20.37 16.32 -28.50
CA ASP A 486 20.30 14.96 -29.05
C ASP A 486 21.12 13.92 -28.27
N LYS A 487 22.15 14.37 -27.54
CA LYS A 487 23.16 13.49 -26.91
C LYS A 487 23.00 13.33 -25.41
N GLU A 488 22.08 14.09 -24.79
CA GLU A 488 21.87 14.06 -23.34
C GLU A 488 21.16 12.77 -22.90
N LEU A 489 21.70 12.12 -21.89
CA LEU A 489 21.11 10.95 -21.27
C LEU A 489 20.46 11.32 -19.94
N PHE A 490 19.58 10.47 -19.44
CA PHE A 490 18.91 10.70 -18.16
C PHE A 490 18.57 9.37 -17.45
N ALA A 491 18.38 9.43 -16.15
CA ALA A 491 17.89 8.33 -15.33
C ALA A 491 16.94 8.86 -14.25
N ALA A 492 16.21 7.96 -13.59
CA ALA A 492 15.27 8.29 -12.52
C ALA A 492 14.17 9.30 -12.94
N GLY A 493 13.61 9.10 -14.11
CA GLY A 493 12.52 9.88 -14.68
C GLY A 493 12.03 9.29 -15.98
N TYR A 494 11.08 9.99 -16.59
CA TYR A 494 10.59 9.73 -17.95
C TYR A 494 10.91 10.90 -18.86
N ALA A 495 10.80 10.69 -20.17
CA ALA A 495 10.79 11.78 -21.13
C ALA A 495 9.81 11.50 -22.26
N ILE A 496 9.10 12.55 -22.69
CA ILE A 496 8.31 12.55 -23.92
C ILE A 496 9.19 13.11 -25.03
N PHE A 497 9.39 12.34 -26.09
CA PHE A 497 10.18 12.73 -27.25
C PHE A 497 9.26 13.21 -28.37
N SER A 498 9.58 14.38 -28.94
CA SER A 498 8.86 14.91 -30.10
C SER A 498 9.77 15.88 -30.89
N LYS A 499 9.67 15.84 -32.22
CA LYS A 499 10.26 16.87 -33.07
C LYS A 499 9.47 18.20 -33.02
N ASN A 500 8.20 18.14 -32.62
CA ASN A 500 7.35 19.32 -32.43
C ASN A 500 7.64 19.93 -31.04
N ILE A 501 8.48 20.97 -31.02
CA ILE A 501 8.90 21.66 -29.79
C ILE A 501 7.71 22.41 -29.14
N GLU A 502 6.81 22.98 -29.95
CA GLU A 502 5.62 23.67 -29.43
C GLU A 502 4.67 22.71 -28.72
N LEU A 503 4.54 21.48 -29.20
CA LEU A 503 3.83 20.42 -28.49
C LEU A 503 4.47 20.12 -27.11
N LEU A 504 5.80 20.02 -27.06
CA LEU A 504 6.48 19.79 -25.78
C LEU A 504 6.30 20.96 -24.81
N LYS A 505 6.28 22.20 -25.31
CA LYS A 505 5.98 23.41 -24.51
C LYS A 505 4.53 23.39 -23.99
N LEU A 506 3.56 22.98 -24.80
CA LEU A 506 2.17 22.87 -24.40
C LEU A 506 2.00 21.81 -23.30
N ILE A 507 2.56 20.61 -23.51
CA ILE A 507 2.52 19.52 -22.50
C ILE A 507 3.19 19.98 -21.21
N LYS A 508 4.32 20.71 -21.28
CA LYS A 508 4.97 21.30 -20.10
C LYS A 508 3.99 22.18 -19.31
N ARG A 509 3.29 23.09 -19.96
CA ARG A 509 2.32 23.99 -19.31
C ARG A 509 1.15 23.22 -18.68
N ILE A 510 0.67 22.17 -19.34
CA ILE A 510 -0.39 21.30 -18.81
C ILE A 510 0.10 20.59 -17.54
N PHE A 511 1.29 20.01 -17.57
CA PHE A 511 1.84 19.24 -16.43
C PHE A 511 2.19 20.13 -15.23
N GLU A 512 2.54 21.39 -15.47
CA GLU A 512 2.82 22.35 -14.40
C GLU A 512 1.57 23.10 -13.92
N SER A 513 0.38 22.74 -14.42
CA SER A 513 -0.89 23.34 -14.05
C SER A 513 -1.54 22.69 -12.82
N PRO A 514 -2.44 23.40 -12.13
CA PRO A 514 -3.26 22.85 -11.04
C PRO A 514 -4.06 21.59 -11.43
N ILE A 515 -4.53 21.50 -12.66
CA ILE A 515 -5.29 20.35 -13.15
C ILE A 515 -4.49 19.06 -13.11
N PHE A 516 -3.21 19.09 -13.50
CA PHE A 516 -2.38 17.90 -13.45
C PHE A 516 -2.01 17.52 -12.01
N THR A 517 -1.81 18.51 -11.12
CA THR A 517 -1.64 18.26 -9.69
C THR A 517 -2.88 17.59 -9.11
N PHE A 518 -4.07 18.08 -9.44
CA PHE A 518 -5.35 17.46 -9.06
C PHE A 518 -5.47 16.02 -9.59
N TYR A 519 -5.13 15.81 -10.86
CA TYR A 519 -5.12 14.47 -11.45
C TYR A 519 -4.25 13.51 -10.66
N LEU A 520 -3.01 13.89 -10.33
CA LEU A 520 -2.11 13.07 -9.52
C LEU A 520 -2.67 12.81 -8.11
N LEU A 521 -3.23 13.83 -7.46
CA LEU A 521 -3.88 13.71 -6.15
C LEU A 521 -4.97 12.63 -6.15
N LYS A 522 -5.77 12.57 -7.22
CA LYS A 522 -6.94 11.68 -7.31
C LYS A 522 -6.64 10.28 -7.85
N VAL A 523 -5.63 10.11 -8.69
CA VAL A 523 -5.35 8.82 -9.36
C VAL A 523 -4.05 8.17 -8.91
N SER A 524 -3.14 8.92 -8.28
CA SER A 524 -1.86 8.42 -7.83
C SER A 524 -1.90 8.02 -6.36
N LYS A 525 -0.88 7.25 -5.95
CA LYS A 525 -0.64 6.94 -4.55
C LYS A 525 0.20 8.02 -3.91
N PRO A 526 -0.18 8.54 -2.74
CA PRO A 526 0.70 9.37 -1.96
C PRO A 526 1.93 8.55 -1.56
N TYR A 527 3.09 9.15 -1.71
CA TYR A 527 4.34 8.72 -1.13
C TYR A 527 4.59 9.55 0.15
N SER A 528 5.56 9.22 0.97
CA SER A 528 5.81 9.98 2.20
C SER A 528 5.85 11.50 1.94
N SER A 529 5.26 12.30 2.82
CA SER A 529 5.36 13.77 2.83
C SER A 529 4.74 14.48 1.60
N ASN A 530 3.49 14.15 1.23
CA ASN A 530 2.74 14.80 0.14
C ASN A 530 3.34 14.65 -1.28
N TYR A 531 4.26 13.71 -1.52
CA TYR A 531 4.73 13.40 -2.86
C TYR A 531 3.85 12.32 -3.50
N TYR A 532 3.56 12.48 -4.79
CA TYR A 532 2.78 11.55 -5.60
C TYR A 532 3.65 10.84 -6.63
N SER A 533 3.39 9.56 -6.84
CA SER A 533 4.08 8.78 -7.87
C SER A 533 3.57 9.16 -9.26
N MET A 534 4.48 9.42 -10.19
CA MET A 534 4.20 9.63 -11.60
C MET A 534 4.61 8.40 -12.42
N SER A 535 4.22 7.20 -11.96
CA SER A 535 4.51 5.96 -12.71
C SER A 535 3.85 5.97 -14.09
N LYS A 536 4.42 5.24 -15.06
CA LYS A 536 3.82 5.09 -16.39
C LYS A 536 2.36 4.63 -16.35
N ASN A 537 2.00 3.79 -15.38
CA ASN A 537 0.62 3.31 -15.23
C ASN A 537 -0.38 4.41 -14.87
N ILE A 538 0.10 5.47 -14.21
CA ILE A 538 -0.70 6.65 -13.87
C ILE A 538 -0.71 7.62 -15.05
N LEU A 539 0.46 7.93 -15.61
CA LEU A 539 0.61 8.89 -16.69
C LEU A 539 -0.11 8.45 -17.96
N LYS A 540 -0.06 7.16 -18.30
CA LYS A 540 -0.54 6.62 -19.58
C LYS A 540 -1.99 6.98 -19.94
N ASN A 541 -2.86 7.18 -18.93
CA ASN A 541 -4.27 7.45 -19.15
C ASN A 541 -4.57 8.96 -19.27
N PHE A 542 -3.66 9.82 -18.82
CA PHE A 542 -3.85 11.27 -18.98
C PHE A 542 -3.78 11.64 -20.47
N SER A 543 -4.71 12.50 -20.93
CA SER A 543 -4.77 12.86 -22.33
C SER A 543 -4.21 14.25 -22.59
N VAL A 544 -3.55 14.43 -23.73
CA VAL A 544 -2.99 15.71 -24.19
C VAL A 544 -3.27 15.89 -25.68
N PRO A 545 -3.51 17.14 -26.15
CA PRO A 545 -3.69 17.39 -27.58
C PRO A 545 -2.39 17.12 -28.34
N THR A 546 -2.51 16.50 -29.51
CA THR A 546 -1.40 16.24 -30.44
C THR A 546 -1.34 17.27 -31.58
N SER A 547 -2.46 17.96 -31.83
CA SER A 547 -2.57 19.11 -32.71
C SER A 547 -3.32 20.22 -31.98
N PHE A 548 -2.89 21.47 -32.13
CA PHE A 548 -3.49 22.60 -31.45
C PHE A 548 -3.17 23.91 -32.19
N ASP A 549 -3.97 24.95 -31.92
CA ASP A 549 -3.68 26.29 -32.37
C ASP A 549 -2.61 26.96 -31.51
N SER A 550 -1.62 27.59 -32.12
CA SER A 550 -0.50 28.26 -31.42
C SER A 550 -0.98 29.38 -30.47
N THR A 551 -2.16 29.92 -30.66
CA THR A 551 -2.79 30.91 -29.77
C THR A 551 -2.97 30.34 -28.34
N LEU A 552 -3.12 29.03 -28.17
CA LEU A 552 -3.18 28.39 -26.86
C LEU A 552 -1.92 28.62 -26.01
N LEU A 553 -0.78 28.80 -26.64
CA LEU A 553 0.48 29.06 -25.93
C LEU A 553 0.57 30.48 -25.34
N THR A 554 -0.31 31.41 -25.78
CA THR A 554 -0.35 32.79 -25.28
C THR A 554 -1.37 32.97 -24.15
N MET A 555 -2.28 32.03 -23.93
CA MET A 555 -3.28 32.06 -22.85
C MET A 555 -2.62 31.97 -21.46
N SER A 556 -3.28 32.47 -20.44
CA SER A 556 -2.90 32.16 -19.06
C SER A 556 -3.01 30.65 -18.78
N SER A 557 -2.31 30.17 -17.75
CA SER A 557 -2.33 28.72 -17.42
C SER A 557 -3.74 28.23 -17.09
N SER A 558 -4.54 29.03 -16.38
CA SER A 558 -5.92 28.69 -16.02
C SER A 558 -6.86 28.68 -17.23
N GLU A 559 -6.79 29.69 -18.08
CA GLU A 559 -7.59 29.75 -19.31
C GLU A 559 -7.27 28.60 -20.26
N LEU A 560 -5.98 28.33 -20.46
CA LEU A 560 -5.51 27.22 -21.28
C LEU A 560 -6.14 25.90 -20.87
N VAL A 561 -5.98 25.50 -19.62
CA VAL A 561 -6.42 24.18 -19.16
C VAL A 561 -7.93 24.07 -19.03
N ARG A 562 -8.61 25.16 -18.68
CA ARG A 562 -10.08 25.20 -18.66
C ARG A 562 -10.65 25.04 -20.06
N SER A 563 -10.08 25.76 -21.04
CA SER A 563 -10.48 25.67 -22.45
C SER A 563 -10.22 24.27 -23.02
N LEU A 564 -9.01 23.72 -22.83
CA LEU A 564 -8.64 22.41 -23.37
C LEU A 564 -9.54 21.29 -22.85
N TYR A 565 -9.80 21.23 -21.55
CA TYR A 565 -10.53 20.10 -20.93
C TYR A 565 -12.01 20.41 -20.66
N ASN A 566 -12.51 21.53 -21.15
CA ASN A 566 -13.89 21.96 -20.90
C ASN A 566 -14.23 21.93 -19.39
N ILE A 567 -13.37 22.55 -18.58
CA ILE A 567 -13.54 22.66 -17.13
C ILE A 567 -14.27 23.96 -16.82
N SER A 568 -15.42 23.85 -16.14
CA SER A 568 -16.18 25.01 -15.70
C SER A 568 -15.41 25.83 -14.65
N GLU A 569 -15.77 27.08 -14.45
CA GLU A 569 -15.20 27.92 -13.41
C GLU A 569 -15.36 27.29 -12.02
N SER A 570 -16.56 26.83 -11.71
CA SER A 570 -16.85 26.14 -10.46
C SER A 570 -15.99 24.88 -10.27
N ASP A 571 -15.78 24.07 -11.32
CA ASP A 571 -14.91 22.89 -11.22
C ASP A 571 -13.44 23.28 -11.07
N TYR A 572 -13.01 24.37 -11.70
CA TYR A 572 -11.64 24.85 -11.52
C TYR A 572 -11.39 25.36 -10.09
N GLU A 573 -12.34 26.12 -9.50
CA GLU A 573 -12.28 26.51 -8.09
C GLU A 573 -12.27 25.29 -7.15
N TYR A 574 -13.08 24.27 -7.45
CA TYR A 574 -13.06 23.02 -6.69
C TYR A 574 -11.69 22.31 -6.77
N ILE A 575 -11.08 22.29 -7.95
CA ILE A 575 -9.73 21.77 -8.16
C ILE A 575 -8.72 22.54 -7.30
N MET A 576 -8.77 23.87 -7.32
CA MET A 576 -7.86 24.72 -6.55
C MET A 576 -7.94 24.43 -5.04
N ARG A 577 -9.15 24.37 -4.48
CA ARG A 577 -9.36 24.03 -3.06
C ARG A 577 -8.90 22.60 -2.70
N SER A 578 -8.94 21.69 -3.66
CA SER A 578 -8.54 20.29 -3.44
C SER A 578 -7.04 20.10 -3.39
N ILE A 579 -6.24 21.01 -3.96
CA ILE A 579 -4.78 20.92 -4.03
C ILE A 579 -4.06 21.85 -3.05
N GLU A 580 -4.79 22.72 -2.34
CA GLU A 580 -4.31 23.51 -1.19
C GLU A 580 -4.16 22.61 0.05
#